data_8565a0fc6e0aa383d5b31137149e3443
#
_entry.id   8565a0fc6e0aa383d5b31137149e3443
#
_cell.length_a   1.000
_cell.length_b   1.000
_cell.length_c   1.000
_cell.angle_alpha   90.00
_cell.angle_beta   90.00
_cell.angle_gamma   90.00
#
_symmetry.space_group_name_H-M   'P 1'
#
loop_
_entity.id
_entity.type
_entity.pdbx_description
1 polymer ?
#
loop_
_entity_poly.entity_id
_entity_poly.type
_entity_poly.pdbx_seq_one_letter_code
_entity_poly.pdbx_strand_id
1 'polypeptide(L)'
;MLKNFIKEKLINLKPSATLAINEKSKKLILKGKKVYRFGFGQSPFPVPEKIVSVLKKNADKKAYLPMQGLPKLREVISNYLRKKTGSNFLKENIIITPGSKEGMFLMHMAFNGDIILPAPSWV
;
A
#
# COMPACT_ATOMS: atom_id res chain seq x y z
N MET A 1 27.37 -21.32 2.40
CA MET A 1 27.50 -20.60 3.68
C MET A 1 26.37 -19.60 3.96
N LEU A 2 25.80 -18.89 3.00
CA LEU A 2 24.72 -17.93 3.24
C LEU A 2 23.35 -18.52 3.67
N LYS A 3 23.10 -19.81 3.42
CA LYS A 3 21.83 -20.46 3.79
C LYS A 3 21.53 -20.46 5.30
N ASN A 4 22.54 -20.41 6.16
CA ASN A 4 22.35 -20.48 7.61
C ASN A 4 21.91 -19.15 8.24
N PHE A 5 21.92 -18.02 7.52
CA PHE A 5 21.50 -16.72 8.02
C PHE A 5 20.07 -16.34 7.60
N ILE A 6 19.50 -17.05 6.64
CA ILE A 6 18.15 -16.79 6.13
C ILE A 6 17.20 -17.82 6.74
N LYS A 7 16.10 -17.33 7.31
CA LYS A 7 15.04 -18.22 7.83
C LYS A 7 14.60 -19.18 6.71
N GLU A 8 14.52 -20.47 7.00
CA GLU A 8 14.21 -21.52 6.03
C GLU A 8 12.93 -21.25 5.24
N LYS A 9 11.89 -20.72 5.89
CA LYS A 9 10.64 -20.30 5.26
C LYS A 9 10.79 -19.20 4.19
N LEU A 10 11.91 -18.47 4.17
CA LEU A 10 12.18 -17.41 3.19
C LEU A 10 12.96 -17.91 1.98
N ILE A 11 13.67 -19.06 2.11
CA ILE A 11 14.50 -19.62 1.04
C ILE A 11 13.64 -20.07 -0.15
N ASN A 12 12.42 -20.55 0.11
CA ASN A 12 11.50 -21.10 -0.87
C ASN A 12 10.38 -20.12 -1.28
N LEU A 13 10.46 -18.84 -0.86
CA LEU A 13 9.48 -17.85 -1.26
C LEU A 13 9.54 -17.60 -2.77
N LYS A 14 8.40 -17.84 -3.43
CA LYS A 14 8.23 -17.49 -4.84
C LYS A 14 7.96 -15.98 -4.99
N PRO A 15 8.41 -15.35 -6.08
CA PRO A 15 8.01 -13.98 -6.40
C PRO A 15 6.48 -13.83 -6.44
N SER A 16 5.99 -12.63 -6.10
CA SER A 16 4.56 -12.34 -6.25
C SER A 16 4.10 -12.63 -7.69
N ALA A 17 3.04 -13.42 -7.82
CA ALA A 17 2.48 -13.81 -9.13
C ALA A 17 2.12 -12.56 -9.97
N THR A 18 1.59 -11.51 -9.33
CA THR A 18 1.24 -10.24 -9.97
C THR A 18 2.46 -9.53 -10.55
N LEU A 19 3.58 -9.49 -9.81
CA LEU A 19 4.83 -8.91 -10.28
C LEU A 19 5.41 -9.74 -11.44
N ALA A 20 5.43 -11.06 -11.31
CA ALA A 20 5.94 -11.97 -12.35
C ALA A 20 5.16 -11.82 -13.66
N ILE A 21 3.82 -11.73 -13.61
CA ILE A 21 2.97 -11.49 -14.79
C ILE A 21 3.29 -10.14 -15.43
N ASN A 22 3.48 -9.08 -14.63
CA ASN A 22 3.81 -7.77 -15.16
C ASN A 22 5.19 -7.74 -15.85
N GLU A 23 6.19 -8.37 -15.26
CA GLU A 23 7.52 -8.51 -15.88
C GLU A 23 7.48 -9.32 -17.17
N LYS A 24 6.73 -10.43 -17.18
CA LYS A 24 6.52 -11.23 -18.39
C LYS A 24 5.85 -10.41 -19.49
N SER A 25 4.83 -9.61 -19.14
CA SER A 25 4.15 -8.72 -20.08
C SER A 25 5.12 -7.69 -20.68
N LYS A 26 5.96 -7.05 -19.86
CA LYS A 26 6.99 -6.11 -20.32
C LYS A 26 7.94 -6.77 -21.30
N LYS A 27 8.46 -7.97 -20.98
CA LYS A 27 9.36 -8.74 -21.85
C LYS A 27 8.73 -9.08 -23.20
N LEU A 28 7.43 -9.41 -23.25
CA LEU A 28 6.71 -9.68 -24.48
C LEU A 28 6.53 -8.43 -25.33
N ILE A 29 6.22 -7.29 -24.73
CA ILE A 29 6.09 -6.01 -25.44
C ILE A 29 7.43 -5.61 -26.06
N LEU A 30 8.55 -5.75 -25.33
CA LEU A 30 9.90 -5.49 -25.85
C LEU A 30 10.27 -6.39 -27.03
N LYS A 31 9.67 -7.57 -27.15
CA LYS A 31 9.79 -8.49 -28.31
C LYS A 31 8.80 -8.16 -29.44
N GLY A 32 8.17 -7.00 -29.43
CA GLY A 32 7.21 -6.57 -30.45
C GLY A 32 5.84 -7.25 -30.39
N LYS A 33 5.54 -8.03 -29.33
CA LYS A 33 4.24 -8.68 -29.21
C LYS A 33 3.17 -7.71 -28.68
N LYS A 34 1.97 -7.76 -29.26
CA LYS A 34 0.81 -7.04 -28.73
C LYS A 34 0.33 -7.73 -27.44
N VAL A 35 0.34 -7.02 -26.32
CA VAL A 35 -0.06 -7.56 -25.02
C VAL A 35 -1.08 -6.64 -24.37
N TYR A 36 -2.22 -7.20 -23.97
CA TYR A 36 -3.22 -6.53 -23.15
C TYR A 36 -2.92 -6.83 -21.68
N ARG A 37 -2.60 -5.78 -20.91
CA ARG A 37 -2.14 -5.91 -19.52
C ARG A 37 -3.29 -5.76 -18.54
N PHE A 38 -3.73 -6.85 -17.94
CA PHE A 38 -4.73 -6.89 -16.86
C PHE A 38 -4.15 -7.37 -15.52
N GLY A 39 -2.82 -7.36 -15.37
CA GLY A 39 -2.14 -7.87 -14.17
C GLY A 39 -2.21 -6.97 -12.95
N PHE A 40 -2.45 -5.65 -13.14
CA PHE A 40 -2.59 -4.69 -12.05
C PHE A 40 -3.91 -3.94 -12.15
N GLY A 41 -4.60 -3.81 -11.01
CA GLY A 41 -5.72 -2.90 -10.84
C GLY A 41 -5.27 -1.44 -10.67
N GLN A 42 -4.39 -0.96 -11.54
CA GLN A 42 -3.91 0.41 -11.49
C GLN A 42 -4.85 1.35 -12.25
N SER A 43 -5.18 2.49 -11.65
CA SER A 43 -5.97 3.52 -12.32
C SER A 43 -5.30 3.96 -13.62
N PRO A 44 -6.03 4.04 -14.75
CA PRO A 44 -5.51 4.57 -16.00
C PRO A 44 -5.44 6.10 -16.01
N PHE A 45 -6.06 6.77 -15.04
CA PHE A 45 -6.12 8.22 -14.96
C PHE A 45 -4.87 8.80 -14.34
N PRO A 46 -4.39 9.97 -14.78
CA PRO A 46 -3.27 10.65 -14.15
C PRO A 46 -3.63 11.11 -12.73
N VAL A 47 -2.61 11.39 -11.93
CA VAL A 47 -2.81 12.02 -10.62
C VAL A 47 -3.41 13.43 -10.83
N PRO A 48 -4.49 13.80 -10.11
CA PRO A 48 -5.09 15.11 -10.25
C PRO A 48 -4.08 16.24 -10.03
N GLU A 49 -4.10 17.27 -10.91
CA GLU A 49 -3.12 18.35 -10.90
C GLU A 49 -3.03 19.09 -9.55
N LYS A 50 -4.15 19.22 -8.85
CA LYS A 50 -4.19 19.79 -7.50
C LYS A 50 -3.28 19.03 -6.52
N ILE A 51 -3.23 17.70 -6.61
CA ILE A 51 -2.38 16.86 -5.75
C ILE A 51 -0.91 17.04 -6.16
N VAL A 52 -0.63 17.04 -7.47
CA VAL A 52 0.71 17.24 -8.01
C VAL A 52 1.26 18.60 -7.57
N SER A 53 0.47 19.66 -7.67
CA SER A 53 0.89 21.02 -7.30
C SER A 53 1.18 21.15 -5.80
N VAL A 54 0.36 20.51 -4.94
CA VAL A 54 0.59 20.50 -3.49
C VAL A 54 1.86 19.72 -3.14
N LEU A 55 2.12 18.60 -3.81
CA LEU A 55 3.35 17.83 -3.62
C LEU A 55 4.58 18.66 -3.98
N LYS A 56 4.57 19.33 -5.16
CA LYS A 56 5.66 20.20 -5.60
C LYS A 56 5.94 21.34 -4.59
N LYS A 57 4.89 21.96 -4.04
CA LYS A 57 5.02 23.05 -3.05
C LYS A 57 5.57 22.59 -1.69
N ASN A 58 5.55 21.31 -1.40
CA ASN A 58 5.98 20.77 -0.11
C ASN A 58 7.15 19.80 -0.23
N ALA A 59 7.75 19.68 -1.40
CA ALA A 59 8.82 18.71 -1.67
C ALA A 59 10.12 19.02 -0.90
N ASP A 60 10.33 20.26 -0.47
CA ASP A 60 11.48 20.72 0.31
C ASP A 60 11.34 20.47 1.83
N LYS A 61 10.15 20.12 2.30
CA LYS A 61 9.89 19.87 3.72
C LYS A 61 10.56 18.58 4.17
N LYS A 62 11.52 18.71 5.10
CA LYS A 62 12.35 17.60 5.60
C LYS A 62 12.13 17.25 7.08
N ALA A 63 11.23 17.96 7.77
CA ALA A 63 10.98 17.73 9.19
C ALA A 63 10.35 16.35 9.43
N TYR A 64 10.78 15.67 10.50
CA TYR A 64 10.13 14.45 10.97
C TYR A 64 8.70 14.73 11.40
N LEU A 65 7.79 13.85 11.03
CA LEU A 65 6.41 13.88 11.48
C LEU A 65 6.23 12.97 12.72
N PRO A 66 5.16 13.17 13.51
CA PRO A 66 4.77 12.21 14.54
C PRO A 66 4.61 10.80 13.95
N MET A 67 4.92 9.75 14.71
CA MET A 67 4.84 8.35 14.26
C MET A 67 3.48 7.97 13.67
N GLN A 68 2.40 8.53 14.21
CA GLN A 68 1.05 8.30 13.69
C GLN A 68 0.74 9.07 12.39
N GLY A 69 1.66 9.89 11.92
CA GLY A 69 1.48 10.75 10.74
C GLY A 69 0.99 12.16 11.07
N LEU A 70 0.86 12.98 10.05
CA LEU A 70 0.50 14.40 10.15
C LEU A 70 -0.85 14.59 10.87
N PRO A 71 -0.90 15.31 12.02
CA PRO A 71 -2.14 15.46 12.81
C PRO A 71 -3.31 16.04 12.01
N LYS A 72 -3.03 17.01 11.14
CA LYS A 72 -4.05 17.63 10.28
C LYS A 72 -4.63 16.64 9.26
N LEU A 73 -3.82 15.75 8.70
CA LEU A 73 -4.29 14.71 7.79
C LEU A 73 -5.20 13.72 8.52
N ARG A 74 -4.82 13.29 9.71
CA ARG A 74 -5.62 12.39 10.54
C ARG A 74 -6.97 13.00 10.92
N GLU A 75 -7.00 14.28 11.25
CA GLU A 75 -8.23 15.02 11.52
C GLU A 75 -9.16 15.06 10.30
N VAL A 76 -8.61 15.37 9.13
CA VAL A 76 -9.39 15.40 7.87
C VAL A 76 -9.95 14.02 7.55
N ILE A 77 -9.17 12.95 7.73
CA ILE A 77 -9.64 11.57 7.51
C ILE A 77 -10.76 11.23 8.50
N SER A 78 -10.61 11.56 9.79
CA SER A 78 -11.65 11.36 10.81
C SER A 78 -12.97 12.02 10.40
N ASN A 79 -12.92 13.28 10.00
CA ASN A 79 -14.09 14.03 9.54
C ASN A 79 -14.71 13.46 8.25
N TYR A 80 -13.88 13.01 7.32
CA TYR A 80 -14.35 12.35 6.09
C TYR A 80 -15.07 11.04 6.41
N LEU A 81 -14.49 10.18 7.25
CA LEU A 81 -15.11 8.91 7.64
C LEU A 81 -16.44 9.14 8.37
N ARG A 82 -16.49 10.10 9.29
CA ARG A 82 -17.74 10.47 9.98
C ARG A 82 -18.85 10.85 9.01
N LYS A 83 -18.53 11.69 8.02
CA LYS A 83 -19.50 12.14 7.01
C LYS A 83 -19.93 11.00 6.07
N LYS A 84 -18.99 10.11 5.70
CA LYS A 84 -19.23 9.09 4.69
C LYS A 84 -19.91 7.84 5.24
N THR A 85 -19.55 7.41 6.45
CA THR A 85 -19.93 6.11 7.03
C THR A 85 -20.69 6.23 8.35
N GLY A 86 -20.81 7.43 8.91
CA GLY A 86 -21.35 7.63 10.26
C GLY A 86 -20.42 7.18 11.39
N SER A 87 -19.21 6.75 11.10
CA SER A 87 -18.24 6.24 12.09
C SER A 87 -17.75 7.34 13.03
N ASN A 88 -17.56 7.01 14.30
CA ASN A 88 -17.02 7.92 15.32
C ASN A 88 -15.52 7.76 15.56
N PHE A 89 -14.74 7.37 14.53
CA PHE A 89 -13.29 7.34 14.67
C PHE A 89 -12.72 8.73 14.89
N LEU A 90 -12.01 8.90 15.99
CA LEU A 90 -11.27 10.12 16.29
C LEU A 90 -9.92 10.09 15.55
N LYS A 91 -9.26 11.26 15.43
CA LYS A 91 -7.91 11.34 14.82
C LYS A 91 -6.89 10.46 15.54
N GLU A 92 -7.08 10.19 16.82
CA GLU A 92 -6.25 9.31 17.66
C GLU A 92 -6.34 7.84 17.26
N ASN A 93 -7.44 7.44 16.58
CA ASN A 93 -7.65 6.09 16.08
C ASN A 93 -7.09 5.88 14.66
N ILE A 94 -6.39 6.87 14.10
CA ILE A 94 -5.89 6.86 12.73
C ILE A 94 -4.37 6.88 12.73
N ILE A 95 -3.77 5.95 12.00
CA ILE A 95 -2.33 5.88 11.73
C ILE A 95 -2.12 5.97 10.22
N ILE A 96 -1.19 6.83 9.80
CA ILE A 96 -0.79 6.95 8.41
C ILE A 96 0.42 6.05 8.17
N THR A 97 0.31 5.16 7.21
CA THR A 97 1.37 4.22 6.84
C THR A 97 1.78 4.43 5.37
N PRO A 98 3.01 4.07 4.98
CA PRO A 98 3.44 4.13 3.58
C PRO A 98 2.81 2.97 2.77
N GLY A 99 1.50 3.01 2.65
CA GLY A 99 0.66 2.02 2.00
C GLY A 99 0.00 1.05 2.96
N SER A 100 -1.15 0.49 2.52
CA SER A 100 -1.98 -0.41 3.33
C SER A 100 -1.29 -1.73 3.70
N LYS A 101 -0.36 -2.23 2.87
CA LYS A 101 0.37 -3.47 3.16
C LYS A 101 1.21 -3.38 4.43
N GLU A 102 1.89 -2.27 4.62
CA GLU A 102 2.64 -2.03 5.85
C GLU A 102 1.71 -1.92 7.05
N GLY A 103 0.60 -1.18 6.90
CA GLY A 103 -0.43 -1.10 7.95
C GLY A 103 -0.96 -2.47 8.34
N MET A 104 -1.29 -3.33 7.38
CA MET A 104 -1.73 -4.71 7.64
C MET A 104 -0.63 -5.53 8.33
N PHE A 105 0.61 -5.44 7.88
CA PHE A 105 1.72 -6.15 8.50
C PHE A 105 1.90 -5.75 9.97
N LEU A 106 1.89 -4.44 10.27
CA LEU A 106 1.98 -3.93 11.62
C LEU A 106 0.81 -4.39 12.50
N MET A 107 -0.41 -4.41 11.95
CA MET A 107 -1.58 -4.94 12.65
C MET A 107 -1.42 -6.43 12.99
N HIS A 108 -0.95 -7.24 12.04
CA HIS A 108 -0.68 -8.66 12.30
C HIS A 108 0.41 -8.88 13.35
N MET A 109 1.40 -8.01 13.40
CA MET A 109 2.45 -8.07 14.44
C MET A 109 1.95 -7.67 15.83
N ALA A 110 1.02 -6.72 15.89
CA ALA A 110 0.51 -6.17 17.15
C ALA A 110 -0.70 -6.94 17.71
N PHE A 111 -1.48 -7.59 16.85
CA PHE A 111 -2.71 -8.27 17.23
C PHE A 111 -2.44 -9.73 17.63
N ASN A 112 -2.97 -10.11 18.80
CA ASN A 112 -2.92 -11.48 19.29
C ASN A 112 -4.34 -12.09 19.23
N GLY A 113 -4.64 -12.81 18.15
CA GLY A 113 -5.95 -13.43 17.93
C GLY A 113 -6.08 -13.98 16.52
N ASP A 114 -7.22 -14.60 16.26
CA ASP A 114 -7.53 -15.16 14.96
C ASP A 114 -7.94 -14.08 13.96
N ILE A 115 -7.59 -14.28 12.68
CA ILE A 115 -7.92 -13.38 11.60
C ILE A 115 -8.85 -14.07 10.63
N ILE A 116 -10.01 -13.48 10.38
CA ILE A 116 -10.99 -13.97 9.42
C ILE A 116 -10.73 -13.27 8.08
N LEU A 117 -10.47 -14.06 7.04
CA LEU A 117 -10.30 -13.56 5.69
C LEU A 117 -11.51 -13.96 4.85
N PRO A 118 -12.31 -12.99 4.36
CA PRO A 118 -13.40 -13.32 3.44
C PRO A 118 -12.82 -13.80 2.10
N ALA A 119 -13.42 -14.85 1.52
CA ALA A 119 -13.03 -15.35 0.21
C ALA A 119 -14.21 -15.24 -0.78
N PRO A 120 -13.96 -14.83 -2.04
CA PRO A 120 -12.66 -14.43 -2.61
C PRO A 120 -12.21 -13.05 -2.15
N SER A 121 -10.89 -12.86 -1.98
CA SER A 121 -10.29 -11.56 -1.63
C SER A 121 -9.01 -11.32 -2.44
N TRP A 122 -8.44 -10.15 -2.26
CA TRP A 122 -7.14 -9.82 -2.83
C TRP A 122 -6.02 -10.66 -2.20
N VAL A 123 -5.00 -11.03 -3.00
CA VAL A 123 -3.84 -11.85 -2.63
C VAL A 123 -2.71 -11.04 -1.99
#